data_70a4315d8f9bc2b808e079f68cce9dda
#
_entry.id   70a4315d8f9bc2b808e079f68cce9dda
#
_cell.length_a   1.000
_cell.length_b   1.000
_cell.length_c   1.000
_cell.angle_alpha   90.00
_cell.angle_beta   90.00
_cell.angle_gamma   90.00
#
_symmetry.space_group_name_H-M   'P 1'
#
loop_
_entity.id
_entity.type
_entity.pdbx_description
1 polymer ?
#
loop_
_entity_poly.entity_id
_entity_poly.type
_entity_poly.pdbx_seq_one_letter_code
_entity_poly.pdbx_strand_id
1 'polypeptide(L)'
;MQTSRFSSRFFVSAAVLACAAGALAPASAQEKMRPGLREHSVTMKSQSGQMEAALAEAQKAMANMAPAQRKQMEQMMAAQGIHLSSGPQGQTSVKVCITPEQAAIDQIPQQDGCTQKVQRTDASTMQVSFSCKGESGEGPTSGEGTVHFQGPTGYSGNFKINTQQNGKPEQIDMAQTGRWLSNDCGAIKPAPTGR
;
A
#
# COMPACT_ATOMS: atom_id res chain seq x y z
N MET A 1 -32.46 -28.26 83.46
CA MET A 1 -31.25 -27.80 84.22
C MET A 1 -30.21 -27.42 83.19
N GLN A 2 -29.92 -26.36 83.26
CA GLN A 2 -28.82 -25.43 83.23
C GLN A 2 -28.71 -24.60 81.95
N THR A 3 -28.99 -23.41 82.18
CA THR A 3 -28.69 -22.17 81.47
C THR A 3 -27.20 -22.02 81.15
N SER A 4 -26.84 -21.57 79.99
CA SER A 4 -25.72 -20.65 79.89
C SER A 4 -25.82 -19.75 78.69
N ARG A 5 -25.78 -18.53 79.04
CA ARG A 5 -25.67 -17.33 78.16
C ARG A 5 -24.30 -17.29 77.50
N PHE A 6 -24.17 -16.66 76.35
CA PHE A 6 -23.12 -15.66 76.09
C PHE A 6 -23.05 -15.40 74.60
N SER A 7 -23.32 -14.27 74.27
CA SER A 7 -22.52 -13.09 74.11
C SER A 7 -22.24 -12.74 72.62
N SER A 8 -22.98 -11.77 72.25
CA SER A 8 -22.80 -10.99 71.01
C SER A 8 -21.33 -10.53 70.83
N ARG A 9 -20.79 -10.79 69.66
CA ARG A 9 -19.66 -10.00 69.12
C ARG A 9 -19.95 -9.68 67.67
N PHE A 10 -20.30 -8.43 67.46
CA PHE A 10 -20.35 -7.79 66.15
C PHE A 10 -18.95 -7.73 65.59
N PHE A 11 -18.70 -8.47 64.51
CA PHE A 11 -17.58 -8.21 63.63
C PHE A 11 -18.07 -7.43 62.44
N VAL A 12 -17.77 -6.15 62.46
CA VAL A 12 -17.91 -5.27 61.29
C VAL A 12 -16.78 -5.63 60.32
N SER A 13 -17.10 -6.44 59.32
CA SER A 13 -16.17 -6.69 58.19
C SER A 13 -16.34 -5.55 57.18
N ALA A 14 -15.35 -4.64 57.16
CA ALA A 14 -15.22 -3.64 56.16
C ALA A 14 -14.81 -4.33 54.82
N ALA A 15 -15.77 -4.44 53.90
CA ALA A 15 -15.51 -4.89 52.55
C ALA A 15 -14.80 -3.75 51.78
N VAL A 16 -13.51 -3.89 51.58
CA VAL A 16 -12.71 -3.04 50.69
C VAL A 16 -13.06 -3.43 49.25
N LEU A 17 -13.91 -2.62 48.58
CA LEU A 17 -14.11 -2.71 47.14
C LEU A 17 -12.85 -2.15 46.45
N ALA A 18 -11.98 -3.05 46.02
CA ALA A 18 -10.90 -2.74 45.11
C ALA A 18 -11.49 -2.50 43.71
N CYS A 19 -11.73 -1.25 43.33
CA CYS A 19 -12.01 -0.88 41.94
C CYS A 19 -10.76 -1.18 41.07
N ALA A 20 -10.77 -2.33 40.38
CA ALA A 20 -9.85 -2.62 39.32
C ALA A 20 -10.19 -1.68 38.13
N ALA A 21 -9.53 -0.54 38.08
CA ALA A 21 -9.51 0.31 36.89
C ALA A 21 -8.76 -0.43 35.79
N GLY A 22 -9.49 -1.22 35.02
CA GLY A 22 -9.00 -1.83 33.79
C GLY A 22 -8.63 -0.69 32.83
N ALA A 23 -7.34 -0.49 32.59
CA ALA A 23 -6.86 0.37 31.55
C ALA A 23 -7.36 -0.18 30.22
N LEU A 24 -8.44 0.38 29.68
CA LEU A 24 -8.84 0.21 28.30
C LEU A 24 -7.74 0.80 27.43
N ALA A 25 -6.79 -0.02 26.99
CA ALA A 25 -5.88 0.38 25.94
C ALA A 25 -6.71 0.81 24.73
N PRO A 26 -6.51 2.00 24.16
CA PRO A 26 -7.22 2.38 22.94
C PRO A 26 -6.86 1.34 21.88
N ALA A 27 -7.86 0.62 21.38
CA ALA A 27 -7.72 -0.17 20.18
C ALA A 27 -7.31 0.82 19.10
N SER A 28 -6.07 0.75 18.62
CA SER A 28 -5.59 1.55 17.51
C SER A 28 -6.44 1.19 16.29
N ALA A 29 -7.48 1.98 16.04
CA ALA A 29 -8.31 1.83 14.85
C ALA A 29 -7.37 1.96 13.64
N GLN A 30 -7.33 0.92 12.81
CA GLN A 30 -6.58 0.94 11.56
C GLN A 30 -7.08 2.11 10.72
N GLU A 31 -6.20 3.04 10.41
CA GLU A 31 -6.53 4.12 9.47
C GLU A 31 -6.73 3.49 8.08
N LYS A 32 -7.99 3.36 7.69
CA LYS A 32 -8.34 2.90 6.35
C LYS A 32 -8.05 4.00 5.34
N MET A 33 -7.58 3.60 4.17
CA MET A 33 -7.40 4.54 3.07
C MET A 33 -8.73 5.17 2.68
N ARG A 34 -8.72 6.47 2.39
CA ARG A 34 -9.90 7.18 1.93
C ARG A 34 -10.22 6.80 0.48
N PRO A 35 -11.45 6.38 0.15
CA PRO A 35 -11.84 6.10 -1.23
C PRO A 35 -11.90 7.37 -2.08
N GLY A 36 -11.90 7.22 -3.40
CA GLY A 36 -11.94 8.32 -4.35
C GLY A 36 -10.73 8.35 -5.27
N LEU A 37 -10.52 9.48 -5.91
CA LEU A 37 -9.42 9.72 -6.82
C LEU A 37 -8.09 9.84 -6.08
N ARG A 38 -7.11 9.07 -6.52
CA ARG A 38 -5.75 9.11 -5.99
C ARG A 38 -4.74 9.24 -7.11
N GLU A 39 -3.62 9.85 -6.79
CA GLU A 39 -2.44 9.89 -7.64
C GLU A 39 -1.36 9.02 -7.01
N HIS A 40 -0.83 8.09 -7.77
CA HIS A 40 0.32 7.28 -7.41
C HIS A 40 1.50 7.72 -8.26
N SER A 41 2.61 8.03 -7.61
CA SER A 41 3.84 8.40 -8.27
C SER A 41 4.90 7.36 -7.94
N VAL A 42 5.62 6.92 -8.95
CA VAL A 42 6.67 5.90 -8.85
C VAL A 42 7.93 6.42 -9.49
N THR A 43 9.05 6.23 -8.80
CA THR A 43 10.40 6.42 -9.34
C THR A 43 11.13 5.09 -9.20
N MET A 44 11.74 4.64 -10.28
CA MET A 44 12.54 3.41 -10.31
C MET A 44 13.97 3.74 -10.71
N LYS A 45 14.91 3.07 -10.05
CA LYS A 45 16.33 3.12 -10.38
C LYS A 45 16.87 1.71 -10.47
N SER A 46 17.41 1.37 -11.61
CA SER A 46 18.07 0.09 -11.82
C SER A 46 19.57 0.17 -11.51
N GLN A 47 20.12 -0.89 -10.98
CA GLN A 47 21.56 -0.93 -10.68
C GLN A 47 22.42 -0.79 -11.95
N SER A 48 21.96 -1.35 -13.07
CA SER A 48 22.63 -1.27 -14.37
C SER A 48 22.41 0.06 -15.10
N GLY A 49 21.42 0.88 -14.71
CA GLY A 49 21.00 2.08 -15.43
C GLY A 49 20.24 1.80 -16.74
N GLN A 50 20.01 0.53 -17.09
CA GLN A 50 19.36 0.16 -18.35
C GLN A 50 17.88 0.57 -18.38
N MET A 51 17.20 0.49 -17.24
CA MET A 51 15.80 0.90 -17.15
C MET A 51 15.64 2.41 -17.37
N GLU A 52 16.50 3.21 -16.77
CA GLU A 52 16.49 4.66 -16.92
C GLU A 52 16.79 5.05 -18.37
N ALA A 53 17.76 4.37 -19.01
CA ALA A 53 18.07 4.57 -20.40
C ALA A 53 16.87 4.22 -21.30
N ALA A 54 16.22 3.08 -21.09
CA ALA A 54 15.03 2.66 -21.83
C ALA A 54 13.86 3.64 -21.63
N LEU A 55 13.66 4.13 -20.42
CA LEU A 55 12.63 5.13 -20.12
C LEU A 55 12.90 6.45 -20.83
N ALA A 56 14.16 6.91 -20.82
CA ALA A 56 14.57 8.12 -21.53
C ALA A 56 14.36 8.01 -23.05
N GLU A 57 14.67 6.84 -23.63
CA GLU A 57 14.40 6.55 -25.05
C GLU A 57 12.89 6.56 -25.34
N ALA A 58 12.07 5.92 -24.51
CA ALA A 58 10.63 5.93 -24.67
C ALA A 58 10.04 7.36 -24.59
N GLN A 59 10.55 8.19 -23.67
CA GLN A 59 10.14 9.59 -23.56
C GLN A 59 10.53 10.40 -24.80
N LYS A 60 11.72 10.19 -25.34
CA LYS A 60 12.14 10.82 -26.60
C LYS A 60 11.26 10.38 -27.77
N ALA A 61 10.95 9.08 -27.86
CA ALA A 61 10.06 8.56 -28.89
C ALA A 61 8.66 9.22 -28.81
N MET A 62 8.12 9.34 -27.60
CA MET A 62 6.83 10.03 -27.38
C MET A 62 6.88 11.53 -27.73
N ALA A 63 7.98 12.21 -27.39
CA ALA A 63 8.16 13.63 -27.73
C ALA A 63 8.23 13.85 -29.24
N ASN A 64 8.76 12.90 -29.99
CA ASN A 64 8.89 12.95 -31.44
C ASN A 64 7.64 12.49 -32.19
N MET A 65 6.62 11.98 -31.49
CA MET A 65 5.35 11.59 -32.13
C MET A 65 4.57 12.81 -32.62
N ALA A 66 3.90 12.63 -33.76
CA ALA A 66 2.95 13.65 -34.23
C ALA A 66 1.88 13.94 -33.16
N PRO A 67 1.47 15.21 -32.98
CA PRO A 67 0.52 15.57 -31.93
C PRO A 67 -0.79 14.78 -31.95
N ALA A 68 -1.28 14.43 -33.15
CA ALA A 68 -2.48 13.62 -33.32
C ALA A 68 -2.31 12.18 -32.81
N GLN A 69 -1.17 11.55 -33.09
CA GLN A 69 -0.86 10.20 -32.63
C GLN A 69 -0.70 10.15 -31.09
N ARG A 70 0.00 11.13 -30.52
CA ARG A 70 0.16 11.25 -29.06
C ARG A 70 -1.20 11.41 -28.38
N LYS A 71 -2.08 12.27 -28.89
CA LYS A 71 -3.43 12.46 -28.37
C LYS A 71 -4.27 11.17 -28.44
N GLN A 72 -4.16 10.42 -29.53
CA GLN A 72 -4.86 9.13 -29.66
C GLN A 72 -4.38 8.11 -28.62
N MET A 73 -3.06 8.02 -28.40
CA MET A 73 -2.49 7.14 -27.39
C MET A 73 -2.92 7.55 -25.97
N GLU A 74 -2.88 8.84 -25.65
CA GLU A 74 -3.37 9.39 -24.37
C GLU A 74 -4.85 9.04 -24.14
N GLN A 75 -5.68 9.15 -25.19
CA GLN A 75 -7.10 8.77 -25.10
C GLN A 75 -7.31 7.27 -24.85
N MET A 76 -6.52 6.40 -25.48
CA MET A 76 -6.60 4.96 -25.24
C MET A 76 -6.19 4.61 -23.80
N MET A 77 -5.14 5.22 -23.28
CA MET A 77 -4.71 5.02 -21.89
C MET A 77 -5.76 5.58 -20.91
N ALA A 78 -6.31 6.75 -21.20
CA ALA A 78 -7.35 7.38 -20.40
C ALA A 78 -8.62 6.52 -20.33
N ALA A 79 -8.99 5.84 -21.43
CA ALA A 79 -10.12 4.91 -21.45
C ALA A 79 -9.91 3.70 -20.52
N GLN A 80 -8.65 3.34 -20.24
CA GLN A 80 -8.26 2.31 -19.27
C GLN A 80 -8.06 2.84 -17.84
N GLY A 81 -8.34 4.14 -17.62
CA GLY A 81 -8.13 4.80 -16.32
C GLY A 81 -6.68 5.19 -16.06
N ILE A 82 -5.81 5.12 -17.07
CA ILE A 82 -4.38 5.43 -16.94
C ILE A 82 -4.14 6.85 -17.44
N HIS A 83 -3.76 7.74 -16.53
CA HIS A 83 -3.34 9.10 -16.86
C HIS A 83 -1.87 9.25 -16.46
N LEU A 84 -0.99 9.02 -17.43
CA LEU A 84 0.46 9.16 -17.22
C LEU A 84 0.85 10.64 -17.22
N SER A 85 1.59 11.03 -16.23
CA SER A 85 2.33 12.29 -16.24
C SER A 85 3.79 12.01 -15.89
N SER A 86 4.70 12.64 -16.62
CA SER A 86 6.13 12.54 -16.34
C SER A 86 6.53 13.68 -15.43
N GLY A 87 7.14 13.33 -14.30
CA GLY A 87 7.71 14.26 -13.35
C GLY A 87 9.24 14.36 -13.51
N PRO A 88 9.88 15.21 -12.71
CA PRO A 88 11.33 15.30 -12.66
C PRO A 88 11.95 13.95 -12.26
N GLN A 89 13.17 13.67 -12.72
CA GLN A 89 13.96 12.47 -12.40
C GLN A 89 13.31 11.14 -12.84
N GLY A 90 12.55 11.13 -13.93
CA GLY A 90 11.91 9.90 -14.42
C GLY A 90 10.74 9.41 -13.60
N GLN A 91 10.19 10.26 -12.73
CA GLN A 91 8.96 9.96 -12.01
C GLN A 91 7.79 9.78 -12.96
N THR A 92 7.09 8.68 -12.81
CA THR A 92 5.82 8.42 -13.51
C THR A 92 4.69 8.51 -12.52
N SER A 93 3.62 9.23 -12.86
CA SER A 93 2.42 9.32 -12.03
C SER A 93 1.22 8.78 -12.78
N VAL A 94 0.37 8.06 -12.07
CA VAL A 94 -0.89 7.52 -12.56
C VAL A 94 -2.02 7.92 -11.61
N LYS A 95 -3.16 8.31 -12.17
CA LYS A 95 -4.37 8.57 -11.39
C LYS A 95 -5.26 7.33 -11.43
N VAL A 96 -5.72 6.92 -10.27
CA VAL A 96 -6.60 5.76 -10.10
C VAL A 96 -7.81 6.13 -9.26
N CYS A 97 -8.94 5.51 -9.55
CA CYS A 97 -10.15 5.60 -8.73
C CYS A 97 -10.21 4.38 -7.81
N ILE A 98 -10.26 4.61 -6.50
CA ILE A 98 -10.36 3.58 -5.47
C ILE A 98 -11.78 3.56 -4.93
N THR A 99 -12.47 2.43 -5.03
CA THR A 99 -13.81 2.26 -4.45
C THR A 99 -13.74 2.10 -2.93
N PRO A 100 -14.88 2.28 -2.21
CA PRO A 100 -14.94 2.00 -0.77
C PRO A 100 -14.53 0.57 -0.43
N GLU A 101 -14.89 -0.41 -1.25
CA GLU A 101 -14.53 -1.82 -1.08
C GLU A 101 -13.03 -2.01 -1.23
N GLN A 102 -12.41 -1.40 -2.25
CA GLN A 102 -10.97 -1.44 -2.47
C GLN A 102 -10.20 -0.73 -1.35
N ALA A 103 -10.73 0.38 -0.84
CA ALA A 103 -10.14 1.11 0.29
C ALA A 103 -10.21 0.32 1.62
N ALA A 104 -11.17 -0.61 1.73
CA ALA A 104 -11.35 -1.45 2.90
C ALA A 104 -10.50 -2.73 2.88
N ILE A 105 -9.80 -3.01 1.76
CA ILE A 105 -8.96 -4.20 1.63
C ILE A 105 -7.69 -4.02 2.47
N ASP A 106 -7.59 -4.79 3.54
CA ASP A 106 -6.41 -4.85 4.41
C ASP A 106 -5.31 -5.78 3.86
N GLN A 107 -5.56 -6.43 2.74
CA GLN A 107 -4.65 -7.40 2.11
C GLN A 107 -4.40 -7.00 0.66
N ILE A 108 -3.16 -7.07 0.24
CA ILE A 108 -2.80 -6.93 -1.17
C ILE A 108 -3.25 -8.21 -1.88
N PRO A 109 -4.01 -8.13 -3.00
CA PRO A 109 -4.42 -9.32 -3.74
C PRO A 109 -3.21 -10.18 -4.11
N GLN A 110 -3.29 -11.47 -3.83
CA GLN A 110 -2.24 -12.40 -4.24
C GLN A 110 -2.30 -12.59 -5.76
N GLN A 111 -1.14 -12.56 -6.38
CA GLN A 111 -0.99 -12.90 -7.80
C GLN A 111 -0.62 -14.38 -7.93
N ASP A 112 -1.12 -15.01 -8.98
CA ASP A 112 -0.75 -16.39 -9.30
C ASP A 112 0.76 -16.52 -9.49
N GLY A 113 1.35 -17.58 -8.94
CA GLY A 113 2.80 -17.81 -9.00
C GLY A 113 3.62 -16.95 -8.02
N CYS A 114 3.00 -16.08 -7.22
CA CYS A 114 3.67 -15.26 -6.22
C CYS A 114 3.30 -15.68 -4.79
N THR A 115 4.27 -15.60 -3.90
CA THR A 115 4.04 -15.62 -2.45
C THR A 115 4.28 -14.23 -1.90
N GLN A 116 3.43 -13.77 -1.00
CA GLN A 116 3.50 -12.44 -0.43
C GLN A 116 3.34 -12.50 1.08
N LYS A 117 4.13 -11.71 1.78
CA LYS A 117 4.03 -11.54 3.22
C LYS A 117 3.89 -10.05 3.52
N VAL A 118 2.84 -9.72 4.25
CA VAL A 118 2.56 -8.36 4.71
C VAL A 118 2.56 -8.38 6.22
N GLN A 119 3.34 -7.52 6.84
CA GLN A 119 3.43 -7.40 8.28
C GLN A 119 3.31 -5.93 8.69
N ARG A 120 2.31 -5.61 9.48
CA ARG A 120 2.19 -4.31 10.11
C ARG A 120 3.12 -4.25 11.32
N THR A 121 4.02 -3.29 11.34
CA THR A 121 4.99 -3.09 12.44
C THR A 121 4.50 -2.10 13.47
N ASP A 122 3.67 -1.13 13.04
CA ASP A 122 2.99 -0.16 13.91
C ASP A 122 1.69 0.35 13.23
N ALA A 123 1.04 1.35 13.81
CA ALA A 123 -0.22 1.88 13.29
C ALA A 123 -0.11 2.47 11.87
N SER A 124 1.07 2.95 11.49
CA SER A 124 1.32 3.67 10.24
C SER A 124 2.32 2.99 9.32
N THR A 125 2.97 1.90 9.76
CA THR A 125 4.05 1.27 9.01
C THR A 125 3.74 -0.19 8.69
N MET A 126 4.01 -0.56 7.46
CA MET A 126 3.81 -1.91 6.93
C MET A 126 5.07 -2.38 6.20
N GLN A 127 5.54 -3.56 6.52
CA GLN A 127 6.57 -4.26 5.76
C GLN A 127 5.91 -5.23 4.79
N VAL A 128 6.43 -5.26 3.58
CA VAL A 128 5.96 -6.13 2.50
C VAL A 128 7.16 -6.87 1.94
N SER A 129 7.02 -8.17 1.75
CA SER A 129 7.95 -8.96 0.97
C SER A 129 7.19 -9.86 0.02
N PHE A 130 7.75 -10.11 -1.14
CA PHE A 130 7.16 -11.00 -2.13
C PHE A 130 8.22 -11.80 -2.88
N SER A 131 7.80 -12.92 -3.41
CA SER A 131 8.61 -13.75 -4.29
C SER A 131 7.70 -14.38 -5.33
N CYS A 132 8.00 -14.15 -6.60
CA CYS A 132 7.27 -14.64 -7.74
C CYS A 132 8.16 -15.59 -8.54
N LYS A 133 7.57 -16.68 -9.01
CA LYS A 133 8.20 -17.53 -10.02
C LYS A 133 8.17 -16.78 -11.34
N GLY A 134 9.28 -16.77 -12.07
CA GLY A 134 9.28 -16.21 -13.41
C GLY A 134 8.29 -16.98 -14.31
N GLU A 135 7.60 -16.24 -15.16
CA GLU A 135 6.83 -16.82 -16.25
C GLU A 135 7.75 -17.14 -17.44
N SER A 136 7.20 -17.80 -18.47
CA SER A 136 7.96 -18.30 -19.63
C SER A 136 8.92 -17.25 -20.23
N GLY A 137 10.21 -17.37 -19.92
CA GLY A 137 11.26 -16.49 -20.41
C GLY A 137 11.71 -15.38 -19.47
N GLU A 138 11.00 -15.17 -18.35
CA GLU A 138 11.39 -14.24 -17.29
C GLU A 138 11.96 -14.99 -16.09
N GLY A 139 13.01 -14.46 -15.50
CA GLY A 139 13.58 -15.01 -14.29
C GLY A 139 12.70 -14.75 -13.04
N PRO A 140 12.97 -15.43 -11.92
CA PRO A 140 12.25 -15.18 -10.68
C PRO A 140 12.45 -13.73 -10.23
N THR A 141 11.38 -13.17 -9.65
CA THR A 141 11.41 -11.81 -9.08
C THR A 141 11.07 -11.87 -7.60
N SER A 142 11.84 -11.17 -6.79
CA SER A 142 11.56 -11.03 -5.36
C SER A 142 11.78 -9.58 -4.93
N GLY A 143 11.13 -9.19 -3.85
CA GLY A 143 11.31 -7.86 -3.34
C GLY A 143 10.87 -7.72 -1.89
N GLU A 144 11.38 -6.69 -1.28
CA GLU A 144 11.00 -6.28 0.07
C GLU A 144 10.90 -4.75 0.13
N GLY A 145 10.08 -4.26 1.03
CA GLY A 145 9.92 -2.83 1.20
C GLY A 145 9.13 -2.45 2.42
N THR A 146 9.10 -1.16 2.65
CA THR A 146 8.36 -0.55 3.76
C THR A 146 7.43 0.50 3.21
N VAL A 147 6.18 0.49 3.68
CA VAL A 147 5.16 1.49 3.38
C VAL A 147 4.82 2.23 4.65
N HIS A 148 4.86 3.57 4.59
CA HIS A 148 4.45 4.47 5.65
C HIS A 148 3.17 5.18 5.26
N PHE A 149 2.11 4.98 6.02
CA PHE A 149 0.84 5.69 5.85
C PHE A 149 0.89 7.04 6.56
N GLN A 150 0.44 8.06 5.87
CA GLN A 150 0.33 9.45 6.35
C GLN A 150 -1.15 9.78 6.49
N GLY A 151 -1.79 9.08 7.40
CA GLY A 151 -3.23 9.13 7.55
C GLY A 151 -3.98 8.49 6.37
N PRO A 152 -5.29 8.75 6.25
CA PRO A 152 -6.13 8.12 5.23
C PRO A 152 -5.88 8.66 3.81
N THR A 153 -5.11 9.74 3.67
CA THR A 153 -4.97 10.49 2.41
C THR A 153 -3.63 10.31 1.72
N GLY A 154 -2.61 9.80 2.42
CA GLY A 154 -1.28 9.68 1.85
C GLY A 154 -0.54 8.41 2.27
N TYR A 155 0.44 8.03 1.46
CA TYR A 155 1.46 7.05 1.83
C TYR A 155 2.75 7.29 1.05
N SER A 156 3.84 6.77 1.57
CA SER A 156 5.12 6.64 0.88
C SER A 156 5.66 5.23 1.08
N GLY A 157 6.41 4.73 0.12
CA GLY A 157 7.01 3.40 0.22
C GLY A 157 8.32 3.33 -0.53
N ASN A 158 9.24 2.52 -0.01
CA ASN A 158 10.51 2.21 -0.65
C ASN A 158 10.65 0.69 -0.73
N PHE A 159 11.04 0.21 -1.90
CA PHE A 159 11.18 -1.21 -2.19
C PHE A 159 12.52 -1.47 -2.87
N LYS A 160 13.09 -2.62 -2.55
CA LYS A 160 14.21 -3.23 -3.27
C LYS A 160 13.68 -4.47 -3.97
N ILE A 161 13.85 -4.52 -5.28
CA ILE A 161 13.35 -5.59 -6.12
C ILE A 161 14.55 -6.26 -6.79
N ASN A 162 14.66 -7.56 -6.64
CA ASN A 162 15.65 -8.38 -7.30
C ASN A 162 14.96 -9.16 -8.43
N THR A 163 15.48 -9.04 -9.62
CA THR A 163 14.95 -9.68 -10.82
C THR A 163 16.10 -10.14 -11.74
N GLN A 164 15.77 -10.59 -12.92
CA GLN A 164 16.73 -10.87 -13.96
C GLN A 164 16.38 -10.09 -15.23
N GLN A 165 17.37 -9.46 -15.82
CA GLN A 165 17.23 -8.79 -17.09
C GLN A 165 18.20 -9.42 -18.10
N ASN A 166 17.70 -9.95 -19.20
CA ASN A 166 18.52 -10.68 -20.18
C ASN A 166 19.37 -11.82 -19.55
N GLY A 167 18.79 -12.54 -18.57
CA GLY A 167 19.46 -13.62 -17.84
C GLY A 167 20.51 -13.18 -16.82
N LYS A 168 20.68 -11.88 -16.59
CA LYS A 168 21.61 -11.32 -15.60
C LYS A 168 20.83 -10.80 -14.38
N PRO A 169 21.37 -11.00 -13.16
CA PRO A 169 20.77 -10.41 -11.96
C PRO A 169 20.70 -8.90 -12.08
N GLU A 170 19.55 -8.33 -11.71
CA GLU A 170 19.31 -6.89 -11.68
C GLU A 170 18.62 -6.53 -10.37
N GLN A 171 19.05 -5.41 -9.77
CA GLN A 171 18.39 -4.84 -8.61
C GLN A 171 17.76 -3.50 -8.98
N ILE A 172 16.52 -3.31 -8.55
CA ILE A 172 15.73 -2.09 -8.79
C ILE A 172 15.35 -1.49 -7.44
N ASP A 173 15.74 -0.26 -7.21
CA ASP A 173 15.23 0.55 -6.11
C ASP A 173 13.99 1.31 -6.60
N MET A 174 12.86 1.08 -5.94
CA MET A 174 11.60 1.72 -6.26
C MET A 174 11.12 2.57 -5.08
N ALA A 175 10.90 3.85 -5.34
CA ALA A 175 10.22 4.75 -4.42
C ALA A 175 8.82 5.06 -4.97
N GLN A 176 7.82 4.96 -4.11
CA GLN A 176 6.45 5.28 -4.48
C GLN A 176 5.78 6.19 -3.47
N THR A 177 4.88 7.02 -3.94
CA THR A 177 4.01 7.84 -3.10
C THR A 177 2.59 7.77 -3.61
N GLY A 178 1.63 7.84 -2.69
CA GLY A 178 0.22 7.91 -3.03
C GLY A 178 -0.42 9.11 -2.34
N ARG A 179 -1.19 9.86 -3.09
CA ARG A 179 -1.89 11.04 -2.60
C ARG A 179 -3.36 11.00 -3.00
N TRP A 180 -4.25 11.14 -2.04
CA TRP A 180 -5.67 11.33 -2.29
C TRP A 180 -5.92 12.72 -2.89
N LEU A 181 -6.76 12.82 -3.90
CA LEU A 181 -7.06 14.05 -4.59
C LEU A 181 -8.49 14.54 -4.32
N SER A 182 -9.47 13.66 -4.49
CA SER A 182 -10.90 14.01 -4.33
C SER A 182 -11.76 12.79 -4.07
N ASN A 183 -12.99 13.01 -3.56
CA ASN A 183 -14.00 11.95 -3.48
C ASN A 183 -14.54 11.56 -4.87
N ASP A 184 -14.56 12.51 -5.79
CA ASP A 184 -15.05 12.32 -7.15
C ASP A 184 -13.88 11.87 -8.05
N CYS A 185 -14.09 10.78 -8.75
CA CYS A 185 -13.13 10.21 -9.71
C CYS A 185 -13.27 10.82 -11.12
N GLY A 186 -14.29 11.62 -11.37
CA GLY A 186 -14.57 12.16 -12.70
C GLY A 186 -14.75 11.07 -13.74
N ALA A 187 -14.03 11.16 -14.84
CA ALA A 187 -14.07 10.17 -15.93
C ALA A 187 -13.24 8.90 -15.66
N ILE A 188 -12.46 8.85 -14.57
CA ILE A 188 -11.58 7.72 -14.27
C ILE A 188 -12.39 6.60 -13.63
N LYS A 189 -12.47 5.47 -14.31
CA LYS A 189 -13.16 4.28 -13.81
C LYS A 189 -12.29 3.54 -12.79
N PRO A 190 -12.88 2.94 -11.75
CA PRO A 190 -12.15 2.04 -10.86
C PRO A 190 -11.52 0.89 -11.64
N ALA A 191 -10.30 0.51 -11.26
CA ALA A 191 -9.70 -0.71 -11.79
C ALA A 191 -10.57 -1.91 -11.42
N PRO A 192 -10.72 -2.91 -12.32
CA PRO A 192 -11.43 -4.13 -11.98
C PRO A 192 -10.73 -4.79 -10.79
N THR A 193 -11.51 -5.16 -9.78
CA THR A 193 -11.01 -5.99 -8.69
C THR A 193 -10.70 -7.36 -9.28
N GLY A 194 -9.43 -7.72 -9.38
CA GLY A 194 -9.03 -9.08 -9.78
C GLY A 194 -9.70 -10.09 -8.86
N ARG A 195 -10.35 -11.08 -9.47
CA ARG A 195 -10.85 -12.26 -8.77
C ARG A 195 -9.75 -13.28 -8.69
#